data_f7e4456a221cd286a461d205b4fbb640
#
_entry.id   f7e4456a221cd286a461d205b4fbb640
#
_cell.length_a   1.000
_cell.length_b   1.000
_cell.length_c   1.000
_cell.angle_alpha   90.00
_cell.angle_beta   90.00
_cell.angle_gamma   90.00
#
_symmetry.space_group_name_H-M   'P 1'
#
loop_
_entity.id
_entity.type
_entity.pdbx_description
1 polymer ?
#
loop_
_entity_poly.entity_id
_entity_poly.type
_entity_poly.pdbx_seq_one_letter_code
_entity_poly.pdbx_strand_id
1 'polypeptide(L)'
;MKVKSLVFLLSLCMILLSCTDKKPVSQAKESSVQQEDSVPVKKVDSVKVAKKQPLTYKILVPFNYRLCNPDTIINRNWVELYKDGKDYYVGKARYGIEMREDMCSSTIPTYLAEKRNTILFVNQLPIKKGKVKIADIAFSDSTYLEPGSVRNFTFAGKHYKLEAKAQGESQLKNYTLLLNGERIVREARVDAASFALLFAGDLDGDGKLDLVLSLPTDYEELRVALFLSSCAPPNLQMGKVAEIEDDFSC
;
A
#
# COMPACT_ATOMS: atom_id res chain seq x y z
N MET A 1 49.60 11.78 -22.84
CA MET A 1 50.77 11.18 -22.18
C MET A 1 50.36 10.49 -20.89
N LYS A 2 50.72 9.20 -20.84
CA LYS A 2 50.84 8.28 -19.69
C LYS A 2 49.62 7.85 -18.93
N VAL A 3 49.17 6.67 -19.38
CA VAL A 3 48.48 5.60 -18.65
C VAL A 3 49.28 5.18 -17.40
N LYS A 4 48.61 4.96 -16.29
CA LYS A 4 49.11 4.03 -15.24
C LYS A 4 47.96 3.11 -14.81
N SER A 5 48.05 1.91 -15.35
CA SER A 5 47.45 0.67 -14.89
C SER A 5 48.04 0.31 -13.52
N LEU A 6 47.20 -0.12 -12.58
CA LEU A 6 47.68 -0.88 -11.42
C LEU A 6 46.72 -2.06 -11.17
N VAL A 7 47.20 -3.19 -11.53
CA VAL A 7 46.72 -4.55 -11.24
C VAL A 7 47.13 -4.87 -9.80
N PHE A 8 46.21 -5.34 -8.96
CA PHE A 8 46.57 -6.06 -7.73
C PHE A 8 45.75 -7.36 -7.59
N LEU A 9 46.54 -8.35 -7.51
CA LEU A 9 46.50 -9.77 -7.36
C LEU A 9 45.48 -10.32 -6.34
N LEU A 10 45.03 -11.53 -6.74
CA LEU A 10 44.35 -12.56 -5.94
C LEU A 10 45.08 -12.90 -4.62
N SER A 11 44.29 -13.21 -3.60
CA SER A 11 44.68 -14.20 -2.59
C SER A 11 43.48 -15.08 -2.23
N LEU A 12 43.61 -16.30 -2.68
CA LEU A 12 42.79 -17.50 -2.44
C LEU A 12 43.23 -18.07 -1.07
N CYS A 13 42.31 -18.25 -0.16
CA CYS A 13 42.55 -19.10 1.01
C CYS A 13 41.35 -20.03 1.25
N MET A 14 41.50 -21.27 0.72
CA MET A 14 40.71 -22.44 1.14
C MET A 14 41.22 -22.90 2.50
N ILE A 15 40.32 -23.13 3.42
CA ILE A 15 40.54 -24.06 4.52
C ILE A 15 39.32 -24.98 4.62
N LEU A 16 39.55 -26.23 4.17
CA LEU A 16 38.74 -27.39 4.44
C LEU A 16 39.13 -27.90 5.84
N LEU A 17 38.18 -28.16 6.68
CA LEU A 17 38.31 -29.16 7.73
C LEU A 17 36.97 -29.85 7.98
N SER A 18 36.99 -31.11 7.57
CA SER A 18 36.05 -32.18 7.87
C SER A 18 36.29 -32.68 9.29
N CYS A 19 35.24 -33.03 10.00
CA CYS A 19 35.25 -34.18 10.93
C CYS A 19 33.84 -34.67 11.19
N THR A 20 33.65 -35.91 10.84
CA THR A 20 32.69 -36.94 11.20
C THR A 20 32.58 -37.15 12.72
N ASP A 21 31.44 -37.53 13.31
CA ASP A 21 31.00 -38.86 13.63
C ASP A 21 29.91 -38.94 14.73
N LYS A 22 29.00 -39.86 14.49
CA LYS A 22 28.32 -40.83 15.41
C LYS A 22 27.08 -40.45 16.22
N LYS A 23 26.01 -41.11 15.77
CA LYS A 23 24.86 -41.54 16.58
C LYS A 23 25.30 -42.52 17.69
N PRO A 24 24.48 -42.69 18.76
CA PRO A 24 23.84 -43.98 18.91
C PRO A 24 22.34 -43.97 19.15
N VAL A 25 21.75 -45.02 18.65
CA VAL A 25 20.43 -45.62 18.89
C VAL A 25 20.33 -46.13 20.33
N SER A 26 19.20 -45.93 21.00
CA SER A 26 18.77 -46.80 22.10
C SER A 26 17.25 -46.89 22.16
N GLN A 27 16.80 -47.98 21.83
CA GLN A 27 15.79 -48.98 22.12
C GLN A 27 14.67 -48.61 23.13
N ALA A 28 13.53 -49.09 22.71
CA ALA A 28 12.23 -49.19 23.35
C ALA A 28 12.21 -49.83 24.74
N LYS A 29 11.25 -49.39 25.54
CA LYS A 29 10.59 -50.22 26.56
C LYS A 29 9.08 -49.92 26.57
N GLU A 30 8.33 -50.94 26.20
CA GLU A 30 6.92 -51.10 26.54
C GLU A 30 6.79 -51.20 28.07
N SER A 31 5.78 -50.57 28.65
CA SER A 31 5.14 -51.05 29.86
C SER A 31 3.79 -50.37 30.10
N SER A 32 2.78 -51.22 30.12
CA SER A 32 1.56 -51.28 30.93
C SER A 32 0.56 -50.11 30.95
N VAL A 33 -0.60 -50.47 30.43
CA VAL A 33 -1.95 -50.03 30.70
C VAL A 33 -2.17 -49.74 32.18
N GLN A 34 -2.63 -48.54 32.52
CA GLN A 34 -3.54 -48.29 33.63
C GLN A 34 -4.66 -47.37 33.20
N GLN A 35 -5.85 -47.91 33.39
CA GLN A 35 -7.15 -47.33 33.28
C GLN A 35 -7.37 -46.46 34.53
N GLU A 36 -7.80 -45.21 34.36
CA GLU A 36 -8.74 -44.58 35.29
C GLU A 36 -8.85 -43.07 35.02
N ASP A 37 -10.01 -42.68 35.02
CA ASP A 37 -10.84 -41.59 35.46
C ASP A 37 -11.36 -40.65 34.38
N SER A 38 -12.67 -40.81 34.20
CA SER A 38 -13.58 -39.93 33.49
C SER A 38 -13.65 -38.56 34.18
N VAL A 39 -12.96 -37.59 33.61
CA VAL A 39 -13.15 -36.16 33.93
C VAL A 39 -14.33 -35.62 33.10
N PRO A 40 -15.32 -34.94 33.71
CA PRO A 40 -16.47 -34.45 33.02
C PRO A 40 -16.06 -33.36 32.00
N VAL A 41 -16.36 -33.61 30.73
CA VAL A 41 -16.20 -32.62 29.64
C VAL A 41 -17.08 -31.42 29.95
N LYS A 42 -16.51 -30.33 30.43
CA LYS A 42 -17.17 -29.04 30.45
C LYS A 42 -17.53 -28.66 28.98
N LYS A 43 -18.84 -28.51 28.72
CA LYS A 43 -19.33 -27.91 27.48
C LYS A 43 -18.58 -26.61 27.26
N VAL A 44 -17.76 -26.58 26.19
CA VAL A 44 -17.16 -25.35 25.69
C VAL A 44 -18.33 -24.58 25.08
N ASP A 45 -18.72 -23.50 25.72
CA ASP A 45 -19.69 -22.56 25.18
C ASP A 45 -19.20 -22.14 23.79
N SER A 46 -20.09 -22.28 22.81
CA SER A 46 -19.86 -21.90 21.43
C SER A 46 -19.44 -20.43 21.38
N VAL A 47 -18.15 -20.19 21.13
CA VAL A 47 -17.64 -18.85 20.82
C VAL A 47 -18.45 -18.33 19.64
N LYS A 48 -19.30 -17.35 19.88
CA LYS A 48 -19.99 -16.61 18.83
C LYS A 48 -18.91 -15.96 17.96
N VAL A 49 -18.63 -16.57 16.81
CA VAL A 49 -17.81 -15.95 15.78
C VAL A 49 -18.51 -14.64 15.41
N ALA A 50 -17.94 -13.52 15.81
CA ALA A 50 -18.43 -12.21 15.45
C ALA A 50 -18.49 -12.18 13.91
N LYS A 51 -19.69 -12.01 13.33
CA LYS A 51 -19.84 -11.81 11.90
C LYS A 51 -19.01 -10.60 11.51
N LYS A 52 -17.90 -10.83 10.78
CA LYS A 52 -17.08 -9.78 10.20
C LYS A 52 -18.03 -8.91 9.37
N GLN A 53 -18.22 -7.64 9.70
CA GLN A 53 -19.04 -6.74 8.89
C GLN A 53 -18.41 -6.70 7.49
N PRO A 54 -19.22 -6.68 6.42
CA PRO A 54 -18.68 -6.62 5.07
C PRO A 54 -17.82 -5.35 4.95
N LEU A 55 -16.60 -5.50 4.48
CA LEU A 55 -15.69 -4.39 4.20
C LEU A 55 -16.37 -3.47 3.17
N THR A 56 -16.66 -2.24 3.55
CA THR A 56 -17.23 -1.25 2.64
C THR A 56 -16.09 -0.49 1.97
N TYR A 57 -15.73 -0.92 0.77
CA TYR A 57 -14.73 -0.23 -0.03
C TYR A 57 -15.27 1.14 -0.48
N LYS A 58 -14.50 2.19 -0.22
CA LYS A 58 -14.84 3.56 -0.65
C LYS A 58 -13.99 4.04 -1.80
N ILE A 59 -12.84 3.43 -2.02
CA ILE A 59 -11.95 3.69 -3.15
C ILE A 59 -11.48 2.39 -3.78
N LEU A 60 -11.23 2.43 -5.09
CA LEU A 60 -10.52 1.41 -5.87
C LEU A 60 -9.59 2.13 -6.85
N VAL A 61 -8.58 1.42 -7.34
CA VAL A 61 -7.69 1.88 -8.40
C VAL A 61 -7.70 0.87 -9.55
N PRO A 62 -7.29 1.22 -10.77
CA PRO A 62 -7.03 0.24 -11.82
C PRO A 62 -5.96 -0.76 -11.34
N PHE A 63 -6.33 -2.02 -11.15
CA PHE A 63 -5.43 -3.02 -10.59
C PHE A 63 -5.95 -4.46 -10.78
N ASN A 64 -5.06 -5.45 -10.63
CA ASN A 64 -5.38 -6.87 -10.65
C ASN A 64 -5.61 -7.39 -9.23
N TYR A 65 -6.85 -7.36 -8.77
CA TYR A 65 -7.22 -7.64 -7.39
C TYR A 65 -7.22 -9.14 -7.08
N ARG A 66 -6.61 -9.53 -5.96
CA ARG A 66 -6.59 -10.90 -5.42
C ARG A 66 -7.39 -11.05 -4.13
N LEU A 67 -7.39 -10.02 -3.28
CA LEU A 67 -8.05 -10.07 -1.97
C LEU A 67 -9.52 -9.66 -2.04
N CYS A 68 -9.94 -8.95 -3.10
CA CYS A 68 -11.33 -8.58 -3.30
C CYS A 68 -11.75 -8.78 -4.76
N ASN A 69 -13.07 -8.90 -4.99
CA ASN A 69 -13.61 -8.94 -6.34
C ASN A 69 -14.24 -7.57 -6.67
N PRO A 70 -13.57 -6.73 -7.48
CA PRO A 70 -14.08 -5.41 -7.84
C PRO A 70 -15.40 -5.46 -8.60
N ASP A 71 -15.75 -6.54 -9.33
CA ASP A 71 -17.02 -6.68 -10.03
C ASP A 71 -18.23 -6.68 -9.07
N THR A 72 -18.03 -7.16 -7.84
CA THR A 72 -19.08 -7.14 -6.80
C THR A 72 -19.14 -5.85 -6.02
N ILE A 73 -18.12 -4.98 -6.15
CA ILE A 73 -17.94 -3.75 -5.37
C ILE A 73 -18.31 -2.51 -6.19
N ILE A 74 -17.71 -2.37 -7.39
CA ILE A 74 -17.89 -1.19 -8.22
C ILE A 74 -19.23 -1.25 -8.96
N ASN A 75 -19.89 -0.09 -9.06
CA ASN A 75 -21.19 0.02 -9.71
C ASN A 75 -21.40 1.43 -10.30
N ARG A 76 -22.58 1.67 -10.89
CA ARG A 76 -22.94 2.93 -11.57
C ARG A 76 -22.92 4.19 -10.69
N ASN A 77 -22.87 4.04 -9.35
CA ASN A 77 -22.85 5.18 -8.43
C ASN A 77 -21.43 5.70 -8.18
N TRP A 78 -20.42 4.93 -8.58
CA TRP A 78 -19.04 5.33 -8.45
C TRP A 78 -18.68 6.47 -9.39
N VAL A 79 -17.76 7.30 -8.96
CA VAL A 79 -17.11 8.33 -9.75
C VAL A 79 -15.64 7.97 -9.93
N GLU A 80 -14.98 8.58 -10.88
CA GLU A 80 -13.54 8.42 -11.09
C GLU A 80 -12.85 9.79 -11.15
N LEU A 81 -11.68 9.87 -10.52
CA LEU A 81 -10.71 10.92 -10.77
C LEU A 81 -9.82 10.46 -11.93
N TYR A 82 -9.77 11.23 -13.00
CA TYR A 82 -8.99 10.92 -14.18
C TYR A 82 -8.30 12.13 -14.76
N LYS A 83 -7.22 11.88 -15.50
CA LYS A 83 -6.46 12.89 -16.22
C LYS A 83 -6.88 12.93 -17.69
N ASP A 84 -7.10 14.13 -18.22
CA ASP A 84 -7.36 14.38 -19.64
C ASP A 84 -6.45 15.51 -20.13
N GLY A 85 -5.45 15.14 -20.95
CA GLY A 85 -4.37 16.06 -21.30
C GLY A 85 -3.58 16.51 -20.06
N LYS A 86 -3.60 17.80 -19.79
CA LYS A 86 -2.97 18.42 -18.61
C LYS A 86 -3.94 18.65 -17.45
N ASP A 87 -5.23 18.45 -17.68
CA ASP A 87 -6.29 18.74 -16.73
C ASP A 87 -6.78 17.46 -16.02
N TYR A 88 -7.38 17.65 -14.87
CA TYR A 88 -7.97 16.56 -14.07
C TYR A 88 -9.47 16.80 -13.88
N TYR A 89 -10.20 15.70 -13.84
CA TYR A 89 -11.66 15.73 -13.75
C TYR A 89 -12.17 14.64 -12.82
N VAL A 90 -13.27 14.90 -12.16
CA VAL A 90 -14.10 13.89 -11.53
C VAL A 90 -15.36 13.68 -12.35
N GLY A 91 -15.61 12.47 -12.76
CA GLY A 91 -16.77 12.10 -13.57
C GLY A 91 -17.39 10.79 -13.15
N LYS A 92 -18.43 10.36 -13.89
CA LYS A 92 -18.99 9.03 -13.73
C LYS A 92 -17.92 7.98 -14.07
N ALA A 93 -17.75 6.97 -13.22
CA ALA A 93 -16.78 5.92 -13.42
C ALA A 93 -16.98 5.19 -14.77
N ARG A 94 -15.89 5.01 -15.50
CA ARG A 94 -15.78 4.21 -16.74
C ARG A 94 -14.71 3.16 -16.53
N TYR A 95 -15.12 1.90 -16.48
CA TYR A 95 -14.23 0.78 -16.18
C TYR A 95 -14.58 -0.44 -17.04
N GLY A 96 -13.71 -1.40 -17.04
CA GLY A 96 -13.92 -2.76 -17.51
C GLY A 96 -13.57 -3.73 -16.39
N ILE A 97 -14.17 -4.90 -16.42
CA ILE A 97 -13.80 -6.01 -15.55
C ILE A 97 -13.28 -7.12 -16.44
N GLU A 98 -12.09 -7.60 -16.15
CA GLU A 98 -11.42 -8.65 -16.88
C GLU A 98 -10.93 -9.71 -15.90
N MET A 99 -11.05 -10.95 -16.27
CA MET A 99 -10.38 -12.04 -15.56
C MET A 99 -9.03 -12.26 -16.22
N ARG A 100 -7.94 -12.19 -15.45
CA ARG A 100 -6.57 -12.39 -15.95
C ARG A 100 -5.92 -13.55 -15.23
N GLU A 101 -5.32 -14.45 -16.00
CA GLU A 101 -4.48 -15.49 -15.42
C GLU A 101 -3.28 -14.85 -14.71
N ASP A 102 -2.96 -15.37 -13.55
CA ASP A 102 -1.83 -14.95 -12.75
C ASP A 102 -1.12 -16.21 -12.21
N MET A 103 0.14 -16.38 -12.59
CA MET A 103 0.93 -17.57 -12.21
C MET A 103 1.16 -17.66 -10.69
N CYS A 104 1.06 -16.55 -9.99
CA CYS A 104 1.29 -16.49 -8.55
C CYS A 104 0.02 -16.62 -7.72
N SER A 105 -1.15 -16.73 -8.35
CA SER A 105 -2.43 -16.86 -7.65
C SER A 105 -3.05 -18.23 -7.87
N SER A 106 -3.50 -18.85 -6.79
CA SER A 106 -4.33 -20.08 -6.87
C SER A 106 -5.76 -19.80 -7.35
N THR A 107 -6.14 -18.53 -7.43
CA THR A 107 -7.43 -18.06 -7.94
C THR A 107 -7.21 -17.20 -9.18
N ILE A 108 -8.23 -17.05 -10.02
CA ILE A 108 -8.14 -16.13 -11.16
C ILE A 108 -8.43 -14.72 -10.64
N PRO A 109 -7.43 -13.84 -10.61
CA PRO A 109 -7.63 -12.46 -10.15
C PRO A 109 -8.57 -11.70 -11.07
N THR A 110 -9.21 -10.69 -10.51
CA THR A 110 -10.12 -9.81 -11.25
C THR A 110 -9.43 -8.47 -11.49
N TYR A 111 -9.15 -8.18 -12.77
CA TYR A 111 -8.57 -6.91 -13.18
C TYR A 111 -9.64 -5.84 -13.36
N LEU A 112 -9.55 -4.77 -12.59
CA LEU A 112 -10.32 -3.55 -12.79
C LEU A 112 -9.59 -2.66 -13.80
N ALA A 113 -10.03 -2.70 -15.04
CA ALA A 113 -9.45 -1.94 -16.14
C ALA A 113 -10.00 -0.52 -16.19
N GLU A 114 -9.12 0.46 -16.34
CA GLU A 114 -9.51 1.83 -16.67
C GLU A 114 -9.94 1.97 -18.14
N LYS A 115 -10.82 2.91 -18.40
CA LYS A 115 -11.19 3.32 -19.78
C LYS A 115 -10.71 4.75 -20.12
N ARG A 116 -10.03 5.38 -19.19
CA ARG A 116 -9.35 6.69 -19.28
C ARG A 116 -8.09 6.62 -18.41
N ASN A 117 -7.29 7.66 -18.36
CA ASN A 117 -6.17 7.76 -17.40
C ASN A 117 -6.72 7.95 -15.98
N THR A 118 -7.37 6.92 -15.45
CA THR A 118 -8.01 6.93 -14.13
C THR A 118 -6.97 6.75 -13.04
N ILE A 119 -6.98 7.66 -12.06
CA ILE A 119 -6.13 7.61 -10.88
C ILE A 119 -6.85 6.84 -9.77
N LEU A 120 -8.16 7.11 -9.59
CA LEU A 120 -8.92 6.62 -8.46
C LEU A 120 -10.40 6.50 -8.82
N PHE A 121 -11.03 5.41 -8.44
CA PHE A 121 -12.48 5.26 -8.36
C PHE A 121 -12.93 5.52 -6.93
N VAL A 122 -14.03 6.27 -6.76
CA VAL A 122 -14.51 6.72 -5.44
C VAL A 122 -16.00 6.50 -5.30
N ASN A 123 -16.43 6.08 -4.11
CA ASN A 123 -17.83 5.93 -3.74
C ASN A 123 -18.09 6.41 -2.31
N GLN A 124 -19.28 6.95 -2.08
CA GLN A 124 -19.76 7.36 -0.73
C GLN A 124 -18.85 8.37 0.00
N LEU A 125 -18.13 9.19 -0.74
CA LEU A 125 -17.33 10.30 -0.21
C LEU A 125 -17.80 11.62 -0.85
N PRO A 126 -17.58 12.77 -0.20
CA PRO A 126 -18.08 14.07 -0.65
C PRO A 126 -17.26 14.64 -1.82
N ILE A 127 -17.04 13.85 -2.88
CA ILE A 127 -16.25 14.24 -4.04
C ILE A 127 -17.09 15.03 -5.03
N LYS A 128 -16.60 16.17 -5.49
CA LYS A 128 -17.31 17.08 -6.41
C LYS A 128 -17.00 16.74 -7.86
N LYS A 129 -18.05 16.49 -8.66
CA LYS A 129 -17.92 16.25 -10.11
C LYS A 129 -17.55 17.54 -10.86
N GLY A 130 -16.77 17.37 -11.92
CA GLY A 130 -16.36 18.47 -12.81
C GLY A 130 -14.84 18.54 -12.95
N LYS A 131 -14.35 19.67 -13.49
CA LYS A 131 -12.92 19.97 -13.56
C LYS A 131 -12.38 20.22 -12.15
N VAL A 132 -11.25 19.61 -11.85
CA VAL A 132 -10.61 19.68 -10.52
C VAL A 132 -9.50 20.74 -10.55
N LYS A 133 -9.44 21.58 -9.53
CA LYS A 133 -8.29 22.46 -9.32
C LYS A 133 -7.13 21.63 -8.77
N ILE A 134 -5.99 21.71 -9.43
CA ILE A 134 -4.78 20.97 -9.04
C ILE A 134 -3.73 21.88 -8.42
N ALA A 135 -2.86 21.31 -7.62
CA ALA A 135 -1.66 21.99 -7.13
C ALA A 135 -0.67 22.24 -8.28
N ASP A 136 0.10 23.32 -8.16
CA ASP A 136 1.22 23.61 -9.06
C ASP A 136 2.40 22.68 -8.72
N ILE A 137 2.29 21.44 -9.16
CA ILE A 137 3.28 20.38 -8.98
C ILE A 137 3.36 19.54 -10.26
N ALA A 138 4.58 19.22 -10.68
CA ALA A 138 4.77 18.30 -11.79
C ALA A 138 4.55 16.85 -11.33
N PHE A 139 3.51 16.21 -11.85
CA PHE A 139 3.30 14.76 -11.73
C PHE A 139 4.08 14.06 -12.85
N SER A 140 5.37 13.84 -12.62
CA SER A 140 6.29 13.09 -13.50
C SER A 140 6.86 11.91 -12.71
N ASP A 141 7.85 11.22 -13.26
CA ASP A 141 8.56 10.12 -12.59
C ASP A 141 9.17 10.50 -11.23
N SER A 142 9.23 11.78 -10.92
CA SER A 142 9.69 12.32 -9.64
C SER A 142 8.61 12.42 -8.55
N THR A 143 7.45 11.77 -8.71
CA THR A 143 6.39 11.74 -7.67
C THR A 143 6.71 10.82 -6.49
N TYR A 144 7.76 10.03 -6.58
CA TYR A 144 8.24 9.22 -5.46
C TYR A 144 8.68 10.07 -4.28
N LEU A 145 8.35 9.57 -3.09
CA LEU A 145 8.61 10.23 -1.81
C LEU A 145 9.69 9.45 -1.04
N GLU A 146 10.89 9.43 -1.60
CA GLU A 146 12.04 8.80 -0.97
C GLU A 146 12.40 9.48 0.36
N PRO A 147 12.97 8.77 1.35
CA PRO A 147 13.48 9.36 2.57
C PRO A 147 14.45 10.52 2.28
N GLY A 148 14.22 11.68 2.94
CA GLY A 148 14.95 12.91 2.68
C GLY A 148 14.41 13.76 1.53
N SER A 149 13.43 13.25 0.76
CA SER A 149 12.81 14.06 -0.30
C SER A 149 11.95 15.17 0.28
N VAL A 150 11.97 16.32 -0.39
CA VAL A 150 11.13 17.48 -0.09
C VAL A 150 10.47 17.94 -1.38
N ARG A 151 9.14 18.05 -1.35
CA ARG A 151 8.34 18.60 -2.46
C ARG A 151 7.70 19.91 -2.00
N ASN A 152 8.08 21.00 -2.65
CA ASN A 152 7.45 22.31 -2.44
C ASN A 152 6.52 22.59 -3.61
N PHE A 153 5.30 22.99 -3.32
CA PHE A 153 4.30 23.33 -4.34
C PHE A 153 3.32 24.37 -3.81
N THR A 154 2.48 24.92 -4.69
CA THR A 154 1.44 25.88 -4.33
C THR A 154 0.07 25.36 -4.68
N PHE A 155 -0.90 25.66 -3.84
CA PHE A 155 -2.30 25.41 -4.11
C PHE A 155 -3.15 26.54 -3.52
N ALA A 156 -4.07 27.10 -4.33
CA ALA A 156 -4.96 28.20 -3.93
C ALA A 156 -4.24 29.38 -3.23
N GLY A 157 -3.05 29.73 -3.73
CA GLY A 157 -2.23 30.81 -3.19
C GLY A 157 -1.48 30.49 -1.89
N LYS A 158 -1.55 29.26 -1.40
CA LYS A 158 -0.81 28.80 -0.22
C LYS A 158 0.38 27.93 -0.64
N HIS A 159 1.47 28.03 0.12
CA HIS A 159 2.63 27.16 -0.05
C HIS A 159 2.50 25.91 0.79
N TYR A 160 2.88 24.78 0.21
CA TYR A 160 2.89 23.49 0.87
C TYR A 160 4.28 22.86 0.74
N LYS A 161 4.70 22.20 1.82
CA LYS A 161 5.93 21.40 1.89
C LYS A 161 5.56 19.98 2.28
N LEU A 162 5.76 19.04 1.37
CA LEU A 162 5.63 17.61 1.64
C LEU A 162 7.03 17.04 1.83
N GLU A 163 7.29 16.43 2.99
CA GLU A 163 8.62 15.98 3.41
C GLU A 163 8.56 14.53 3.89
N ALA A 164 9.40 13.68 3.30
CA ALA A 164 9.52 12.28 3.68
C ALA A 164 10.76 12.05 4.56
N LYS A 165 10.59 11.34 5.68
CA LYS A 165 11.66 10.97 6.61
C LYS A 165 11.58 9.49 6.95
N ALA A 166 12.72 8.83 7.00
CA ALA A 166 12.85 7.46 7.51
C ALA A 166 14.27 7.20 7.99
N GLN A 167 14.49 6.02 8.57
CA GLN A 167 15.79 5.50 8.96
C GLN A 167 16.06 4.19 8.19
N GLY A 168 17.32 3.91 7.87
CA GLY A 168 17.73 2.73 7.10
C GLY A 168 17.78 3.01 5.60
N GLU A 169 18.23 2.02 4.83
CA GLU A 169 18.39 2.10 3.37
C GLU A 169 17.41 1.16 2.65
N SER A 170 17.57 -0.15 2.78
CA SER A 170 16.70 -1.16 2.12
C SER A 170 15.46 -1.50 2.94
N GLN A 171 15.58 -1.50 4.27
CA GLN A 171 14.46 -1.63 5.20
C GLN A 171 14.28 -0.33 5.95
N LEU A 172 13.31 0.46 5.52
CA LEU A 172 13.04 1.74 6.14
C LEU A 172 12.27 1.54 7.45
N LYS A 173 12.72 2.24 8.49
CA LYS A 173 12.07 2.24 9.81
C LYS A 173 11.54 3.64 10.10
N ASN A 174 10.39 3.69 10.80
CA ASN A 174 9.76 4.94 11.20
C ASN A 174 9.55 5.92 10.04
N TYR A 175 9.12 5.39 8.88
CA TYR A 175 8.80 6.25 7.74
C TYR A 175 7.69 7.22 8.15
N THR A 176 7.92 8.49 7.89
CA THR A 176 7.00 9.58 8.26
C THR A 176 6.87 10.53 7.08
N LEU A 177 5.64 10.81 6.68
CA LEU A 177 5.33 11.85 5.72
C LEU A 177 4.72 13.06 6.44
N LEU A 178 5.31 14.22 6.21
CA LEU A 178 4.92 15.48 6.84
C LEU A 178 4.39 16.44 5.78
N LEU A 179 3.25 17.06 6.04
CA LEU A 179 2.73 18.19 5.27
C LEU A 179 2.85 19.45 6.12
N ASN A 180 3.66 20.42 5.69
CA ASN A 180 3.96 21.64 6.44
C ASN A 180 4.45 21.37 7.90
N GLY A 181 5.20 20.28 8.08
CA GLY A 181 5.67 19.85 9.39
C GLY A 181 4.68 19.00 10.20
N GLU A 182 3.43 18.92 9.80
CA GLU A 182 2.43 18.06 10.40
C GLU A 182 2.50 16.65 9.83
N ARG A 183 2.48 15.63 10.70
CA ARG A 183 2.55 14.23 10.29
C ARG A 183 1.20 13.74 9.76
N ILE A 184 1.17 13.39 8.47
CA ILE A 184 -0.02 12.83 7.79
C ILE A 184 0.05 11.31 7.63
N VAL A 185 1.28 10.72 7.54
CA VAL A 185 1.50 9.27 7.46
C VAL A 185 2.61 8.87 8.43
N ARG A 186 2.48 7.68 9.03
CA ARG A 186 3.55 7.02 9.79
C ARG A 186 3.46 5.52 9.55
N GLU A 187 4.58 4.93 9.11
CA GLU A 187 4.77 3.50 9.00
C GLU A 187 5.96 3.06 9.84
N ALA A 188 5.78 2.00 10.61
CA ALA A 188 6.84 1.50 11.47
C ALA A 188 7.99 0.89 10.65
N ARG A 189 7.65 0.23 9.54
CA ARG A 189 8.57 -0.44 8.61
C ARG A 189 8.03 -0.34 7.20
N VAL A 190 8.93 -0.13 6.24
CA VAL A 190 8.67 -0.20 4.80
C VAL A 190 9.80 -1.04 4.18
N ASP A 191 9.46 -2.10 3.45
CA ASP A 191 10.40 -3.07 2.92
C ASP A 191 10.42 -3.02 1.40
N ALA A 192 11.52 -2.53 0.83
CA ALA A 192 11.77 -2.42 -0.61
C ALA A 192 10.61 -1.75 -1.42
N ALA A 193 9.79 -0.92 -0.76
CA ALA A 193 8.67 -0.22 -1.38
C ALA A 193 8.89 1.29 -1.39
N SER A 194 8.25 2.00 -2.32
CA SER A 194 8.37 3.45 -2.49
C SER A 194 7.00 4.12 -2.41
N PHE A 195 6.88 5.10 -1.53
CA PHE A 195 5.69 5.94 -1.48
C PHE A 195 5.65 6.91 -2.64
N ALA A 196 4.45 7.26 -3.10
CA ALA A 196 4.30 8.21 -4.19
C ALA A 196 3.10 9.15 -3.99
N LEU A 197 3.24 10.39 -4.48
CA LEU A 197 2.14 11.33 -4.60
C LEU A 197 1.44 11.10 -5.95
N LEU A 198 0.22 10.58 -5.93
CA LEU A 198 -0.56 10.30 -7.14
C LEU A 198 -1.39 11.51 -7.58
N PHE A 199 -1.86 12.32 -6.61
CA PHE A 199 -2.67 13.50 -6.88
C PHE A 199 -2.56 14.52 -5.74
N ALA A 200 -2.61 15.81 -6.07
CA ALA A 200 -2.77 16.92 -5.14
C ALA A 200 -3.68 17.99 -5.76
N GLY A 201 -4.78 18.32 -5.08
CA GLY A 201 -5.78 19.29 -5.57
C GLY A 201 -7.04 19.27 -4.71
N ASP A 202 -8.10 19.91 -5.16
CA ASP A 202 -9.39 20.08 -4.47
C ASP A 202 -10.40 19.07 -5.03
N LEU A 203 -10.58 17.94 -4.37
CA LEU A 203 -11.48 16.87 -4.82
C LEU A 203 -12.93 17.06 -4.38
N ASP A 204 -13.15 17.64 -3.22
CA ASP A 204 -14.49 17.81 -2.66
C ASP A 204 -15.08 19.21 -2.90
N GLY A 205 -14.28 20.14 -3.39
CA GLY A 205 -14.69 21.49 -3.77
C GLY A 205 -14.76 22.47 -2.61
N ASP A 206 -14.06 22.18 -1.50
CA ASP A 206 -13.95 23.06 -0.34
C ASP A 206 -12.89 24.18 -0.50
N GLY A 207 -12.15 24.14 -1.59
CA GLY A 207 -11.10 25.12 -1.92
C GLY A 207 -9.77 24.87 -1.22
N LYS A 208 -9.61 23.74 -0.52
CA LYS A 208 -8.37 23.35 0.15
C LYS A 208 -7.72 22.15 -0.53
N LEU A 209 -6.54 21.80 -0.05
CA LEU A 209 -5.73 20.74 -0.62
C LEU A 209 -6.16 19.36 -0.12
N ASP A 210 -6.39 18.44 -1.06
CA ASP A 210 -6.56 17.01 -0.84
C ASP A 210 -5.45 16.23 -1.51
N LEU A 211 -5.15 15.03 -1.03
CA LEU A 211 -4.08 14.18 -1.55
C LEU A 211 -4.56 12.75 -1.84
N VAL A 212 -4.04 12.16 -2.91
CA VAL A 212 -4.04 10.72 -3.14
C VAL A 212 -2.60 10.24 -3.08
N LEU A 213 -2.34 9.28 -2.21
CA LEU A 213 -0.99 8.75 -1.96
C LEU A 213 -0.97 7.24 -2.22
N SER A 214 0.10 6.77 -2.86
CA SER A 214 0.49 5.36 -2.86
C SER A 214 1.43 5.14 -1.67
N LEU A 215 1.10 4.17 -0.82
CA LEU A 215 1.75 3.97 0.48
C LEU A 215 2.08 2.49 0.76
N PRO A 216 2.59 1.71 -0.22
CA PRO A 216 2.88 0.30 0.01
C PRO A 216 3.97 0.16 1.08
N THR A 217 3.79 -0.78 2.01
CA THR A 217 4.81 -1.10 3.02
C THR A 217 5.70 -2.27 2.61
N ASP A 218 5.30 -2.98 1.55
CA ASP A 218 6.05 -4.04 0.91
C ASP A 218 6.04 -3.86 -0.61
N TYR A 219 7.04 -4.42 -1.31
CA TYR A 219 7.16 -4.31 -2.76
C TYR A 219 6.08 -5.09 -3.53
N GLU A 220 5.42 -6.04 -2.88
CA GLU A 220 4.31 -6.85 -3.42
C GLU A 220 2.93 -6.38 -2.93
N GLU A 221 2.85 -5.19 -2.34
CA GLU A 221 1.62 -4.60 -1.83
C GLU A 221 1.11 -3.45 -2.73
N LEU A 222 -0.17 -3.48 -3.06
CA LEU A 222 -0.90 -2.30 -3.46
C LEU A 222 -1.49 -1.64 -2.21
N ARG A 223 -1.18 -0.39 -1.97
CA ARG A 223 -1.84 0.39 -0.94
C ARG A 223 -1.99 1.83 -1.38
N VAL A 224 -3.23 2.29 -1.51
CA VAL A 224 -3.55 3.66 -1.93
C VAL A 224 -4.51 4.28 -0.93
N ALA A 225 -4.22 5.50 -0.50
CA ALA A 225 -5.02 6.23 0.47
C ALA A 225 -5.47 7.61 -0.08
N LEU A 226 -6.70 7.98 0.28
CA LEU A 226 -7.29 9.29 0.01
C LEU A 226 -7.35 10.10 1.31
N PHE A 227 -6.84 11.32 1.24
CA PHE A 227 -6.87 12.31 2.33
C PHE A 227 -7.67 13.53 1.88
N LEU A 228 -8.67 13.92 2.68
CA LEU A 228 -9.46 15.13 2.46
C LEU A 228 -9.22 16.15 3.57
N SER A 229 -9.08 17.40 3.19
CA SER A 229 -8.95 18.52 4.13
C SER A 229 -10.24 18.79 4.89
N SER A 230 -11.40 18.62 4.23
CA SER A 230 -12.73 18.78 4.85
C SER A 230 -13.03 17.77 5.96
N CYS A 231 -12.31 16.64 5.95
CA CYS A 231 -12.45 15.57 6.95
C CYS A 231 -11.29 15.54 7.96
N ALA A 232 -10.53 16.63 8.05
CA ALA A 232 -9.42 16.75 8.99
C ALA A 232 -9.91 16.65 10.44
N PRO A 233 -9.29 15.84 11.29
CA PRO A 233 -9.48 15.92 12.73
C PRO A 233 -9.14 17.32 13.26
N PRO A 234 -9.64 17.72 14.42
CA PRO A 234 -9.27 18.99 15.04
C PRO A 234 -7.76 19.18 15.11
N ASN A 235 -7.27 20.35 14.70
CA ASN A 235 -5.85 20.74 14.67
C ASN A 235 -4.98 19.98 13.64
N LEU A 236 -5.59 19.23 12.72
CA LEU A 236 -4.89 18.60 11.59
C LEU A 236 -5.29 19.26 10.27
N GLN A 237 -4.39 19.21 9.27
CA GLN A 237 -4.63 19.81 7.95
C GLN A 237 -5.50 18.91 7.06
N MET A 238 -5.47 17.59 7.27
CA MET A 238 -6.25 16.62 6.51
C MET A 238 -6.52 15.34 7.28
N GLY A 239 -7.55 14.60 6.86
CA GLY A 239 -7.89 13.29 7.40
C GLY A 239 -7.86 12.20 6.35
N LYS A 240 -7.30 11.02 6.66
CA LYS A 240 -7.42 9.83 5.82
C LYS A 240 -8.86 9.34 5.85
N VAL A 241 -9.55 9.38 4.70
CA VAL A 241 -10.99 9.06 4.59
C VAL A 241 -11.26 7.70 3.98
N ALA A 242 -10.30 7.18 3.22
CA ALA A 242 -10.38 5.85 2.61
C ALA A 242 -8.99 5.30 2.30
N GLU A 243 -8.90 3.98 2.24
CA GLU A 243 -7.72 3.24 1.82
C GLU A 243 -8.16 1.96 1.11
N ILE A 244 -7.44 1.56 0.07
CA ILE A 244 -7.50 0.23 -0.55
C ILE A 244 -6.14 -0.43 -0.40
N GLU A 245 -6.18 -1.70 -0.05
CA GLU A 245 -5.01 -2.55 0.10
C GLU A 245 -5.27 -3.88 -0.62
N ASP A 246 -4.29 -4.37 -1.35
CA ASP A 246 -4.27 -5.69 -1.97
C ASP A 246 -2.84 -6.23 -1.99
N ASP A 247 -2.68 -7.54 -1.99
CA ASP A 247 -1.42 -8.23 -1.97
C ASP A 247 -1.28 -9.04 -3.27
N PHE A 248 -0.13 -8.90 -3.96
CA PHE A 248 0.18 -9.61 -5.20
C PHE A 248 1.44 -10.47 -5.08
N SER A 249 1.81 -10.83 -3.84
CA SER A 249 2.95 -11.70 -3.57
C SER A 249 2.85 -13.07 -4.26
N CYS A 250 3.96 -13.58 -4.72
CA CYS A 250 4.18 -14.93 -5.13
C CYS A 250 4.72 -15.73 -3.93
#